data_bdf77b54310c5f7b4daf6c968f0c4fb9
#
_entry.id   bdf77b54310c5f7b4daf6c968f0c4fb9
#
_cell.length_a   1.000
_cell.length_b   1.000
_cell.length_c   1.000
_cell.angle_alpha   90.00
_cell.angle_beta   90.00
_cell.angle_gamma   90.00
#
_symmetry.space_group_name_H-M   'P 1'
#
loop_
_entity.id
_entity.type
_entity.pdbx_description
1 polymer ?
#
loop_
_entity_poly.entity_id
_entity_poly.type
_entity_poly.pdbx_seq_one_letter_code
_entity_poly.pdbx_strand_id
1 'polypeptide(L)'
;MSAAACPENRPAGAAPSANMRAFAMRLLLAAALVLAGLVFAYPLLFMFAASFKPADAIFADIANPLALLPDARWSLVNYRNVFDKSAVGSYLLNSTTIALVTIVAGVFVNSALAFAIAKLQWRGRHGVLALVLALLIVPLEVLAIPMMLVVAHLPWFDAARGVFVVGWLDTLHVQIVPFVANAFCVFLFHQAFKDLPDELIEAARMDGAGAMTIYLRIVLPLCKPTVATAAIVIFLAMWNQYLWPVMTVQTGGARPVMVGLQQFFGRTNQWGEIMAYATLITLPVLAFFLVIQKHFVRSVVGSGIKG
;
A
#
# COMPACT_ATOMS: atom_id res chain seq x y z
N MET A 1 -68.82 58.17 11.53
CA MET A 1 -68.40 56.97 12.33
C MET A 1 -68.02 55.84 11.38
N SER A 2 -66.80 55.67 11.10
CA SER A 2 -66.33 54.61 10.24
C SER A 2 -65.15 53.98 10.95
N ALA A 3 -65.29 52.70 11.40
CA ALA A 3 -64.30 51.95 12.06
C ALA A 3 -63.35 51.35 11.01
N ALA A 4 -62.08 51.75 11.04
CA ALA A 4 -61.03 51.15 10.24
C ALA A 4 -60.58 49.80 10.87
N ALA A 5 -60.75 48.70 10.13
CA ALA A 5 -60.25 47.39 10.51
C ALA A 5 -58.72 47.35 10.40
N CYS A 6 -58.08 46.98 11.48
CA CYS A 6 -56.60 46.69 11.54
C CYS A 6 -56.29 45.37 10.81
N PRO A 7 -55.30 45.33 9.92
CA PRO A 7 -54.87 44.01 9.32
C PRO A 7 -54.10 43.14 10.33
N GLU A 8 -54.62 41.97 10.51
CA GLU A 8 -54.03 40.89 11.34
C GLU A 8 -52.64 40.47 10.81
N ASN A 9 -51.62 40.80 11.58
CA ASN A 9 -50.22 40.51 11.26
C ASN A 9 -49.97 39.00 11.53
N ARG A 10 -50.07 38.16 10.48
CA ARG A 10 -49.67 36.73 10.58
C ARG A 10 -48.14 36.67 10.79
N PRO A 11 -47.63 35.94 11.80
CA PRO A 11 -46.22 35.80 11.96
C PRO A 11 -45.69 34.96 10.78
N ALA A 12 -44.83 35.57 9.96
CA ALA A 12 -44.06 34.89 8.93
C ALA A 12 -43.20 33.82 9.62
N GLY A 13 -43.33 32.57 9.17
CA GLY A 13 -42.57 31.44 9.70
C GLY A 13 -41.08 31.79 9.74
N ALA A 14 -40.50 31.80 10.94
CA ALA A 14 -39.11 32.16 11.17
C ALA A 14 -38.20 31.24 10.36
N ALA A 15 -37.50 31.78 9.37
CA ALA A 15 -36.47 31.05 8.64
C ALA A 15 -35.41 30.58 9.64
N PRO A 16 -34.95 29.31 9.56
CA PRO A 16 -33.97 28.78 10.49
C PRO A 16 -32.74 29.68 10.53
N SER A 17 -32.28 30.02 11.73
CA SER A 17 -31.12 30.87 11.95
C SER A 17 -29.90 30.33 11.19
N ALA A 18 -29.00 31.21 10.70
CA ALA A 18 -27.80 30.82 9.94
C ALA A 18 -27.00 29.73 10.66
N ASN A 19 -26.96 29.75 11.99
CA ASN A 19 -26.32 28.74 12.83
C ASN A 19 -27.01 27.38 12.74
N MET A 20 -28.33 27.33 12.64
CA MET A 20 -29.09 26.07 12.52
C MET A 20 -28.92 25.44 11.15
N ARG A 21 -28.82 26.26 10.08
CA ARG A 21 -28.50 25.79 8.73
C ARG A 21 -27.08 25.26 8.64
N ALA A 22 -26.09 25.93 9.24
CA ALA A 22 -24.72 25.50 9.30
C ALA A 22 -24.58 24.19 10.10
N PHE A 23 -25.30 24.01 11.20
CA PHE A 23 -25.33 22.77 11.99
C PHE A 23 -25.96 21.63 11.19
N ALA A 24 -27.11 21.86 10.56
CA ALA A 24 -27.76 20.84 9.71
C ALA A 24 -26.87 20.42 8.54
N MET A 25 -26.16 21.36 7.90
CA MET A 25 -25.21 21.05 6.82
C MET A 25 -24.03 20.18 7.32
N ARG A 26 -23.47 20.50 8.49
CA ARG A 26 -22.40 19.66 9.10
C ARG A 26 -22.89 18.26 9.43
N LEU A 27 -24.11 18.13 9.94
CA LEU A 27 -24.72 16.83 10.24
C LEU A 27 -24.94 16.01 8.96
N LEU A 28 -25.47 16.65 7.89
CA LEU A 28 -25.63 16.02 6.58
C LEU A 28 -24.29 15.56 5.99
N LEU A 29 -23.27 16.40 6.04
CA LEU A 29 -21.92 16.04 5.58
C LEU A 29 -21.35 14.89 6.40
N ALA A 30 -21.48 14.91 7.73
CA ALA A 30 -21.04 13.82 8.58
C ALA A 30 -21.79 12.52 8.26
N ALA A 31 -23.10 12.56 8.09
CA ALA A 31 -23.91 11.41 7.72
C ALA A 31 -23.51 10.85 6.33
N ALA A 32 -23.28 11.74 5.35
CA ALA A 32 -22.81 11.35 4.01
C ALA A 32 -21.42 10.68 4.07
N LEU A 33 -20.50 11.23 4.87
CA LEU A 33 -19.17 10.65 5.06
C LEU A 33 -19.23 9.28 5.75
N VAL A 34 -20.07 9.12 6.78
CA VAL A 34 -20.28 7.83 7.46
C VAL A 34 -20.89 6.82 6.50
N LEU A 35 -21.92 7.22 5.73
CA LEU A 35 -22.55 6.35 4.74
C LEU A 35 -21.55 5.91 3.66
N ALA A 36 -20.78 6.84 3.11
CA ALA A 36 -19.71 6.53 2.16
C ALA A 36 -18.69 5.56 2.78
N GLY A 37 -18.25 5.83 4.02
CA GLY A 37 -17.34 4.95 4.75
C GLY A 37 -17.90 3.53 4.91
N LEU A 38 -19.17 3.38 5.24
CA LEU A 38 -19.84 2.08 5.36
C LEU A 38 -19.94 1.36 4.02
N VAL A 39 -20.26 2.06 2.93
CA VAL A 39 -20.32 1.49 1.57
C VAL A 39 -18.95 0.94 1.16
N PHE A 40 -17.87 1.71 1.38
CA PHE A 40 -16.52 1.25 1.05
C PHE A 40 -16.00 0.16 2.00
N ALA A 41 -16.40 0.15 3.26
CA ALA A 41 -16.04 -0.87 4.22
C ALA A 41 -16.83 -2.18 4.04
N TYR A 42 -18.02 -2.12 3.43
CA TYR A 42 -18.93 -3.27 3.31
C TYR A 42 -18.27 -4.52 2.71
N PRO A 43 -17.51 -4.46 1.60
CA PRO A 43 -16.86 -5.66 1.05
C PRO A 43 -15.89 -6.32 2.03
N LEU A 44 -15.14 -5.52 2.81
CA LEU A 44 -14.21 -6.03 3.81
C LEU A 44 -14.95 -6.64 5.01
N LEU A 45 -16.02 -5.99 5.46
CA LEU A 45 -16.87 -6.50 6.53
C LEU A 45 -17.55 -7.79 6.11
N PHE A 46 -18.05 -7.86 4.87
CA PHE A 46 -18.66 -9.08 4.31
C PHE A 46 -17.64 -10.21 4.22
N MET A 47 -16.44 -9.97 3.69
CA MET A 47 -15.35 -10.94 3.63
C MET A 47 -15.02 -11.49 5.03
N PHE A 48 -14.91 -10.59 6.02
CA PHE A 48 -14.65 -10.97 7.41
C PHE A 48 -15.79 -11.80 7.99
N ALA A 49 -17.06 -11.40 7.84
CA ALA A 49 -18.22 -12.15 8.32
C ALA A 49 -18.35 -13.51 7.60
N ALA A 50 -18.13 -13.53 6.28
CA ALA A 50 -18.20 -14.76 5.47
C ALA A 50 -17.10 -15.76 5.85
N SER A 51 -15.96 -15.32 6.36
CA SER A 51 -14.86 -16.19 6.78
C SER A 51 -15.23 -17.14 7.94
N PHE A 52 -16.28 -16.82 8.70
CA PHE A 52 -16.79 -17.66 9.79
C PHE A 52 -17.94 -18.55 9.37
N LYS A 53 -18.48 -18.40 8.15
CA LYS A 53 -19.67 -19.12 7.68
C LYS A 53 -19.31 -20.32 6.81
N PRO A 54 -20.14 -21.37 6.80
CA PRO A 54 -20.03 -22.46 5.82
C PRO A 54 -20.34 -21.93 4.40
N ALA A 55 -19.77 -22.58 3.38
CA ALA A 55 -19.78 -22.10 2.00
C ALA A 55 -21.19 -21.90 1.42
N ASP A 56 -22.15 -22.78 1.79
CA ASP A 56 -23.55 -22.73 1.39
C ASP A 56 -24.28 -21.50 1.96
N ALA A 57 -23.97 -21.11 3.20
CA ALA A 57 -24.56 -19.95 3.85
C ALA A 57 -24.07 -18.61 3.29
N ILE A 58 -22.86 -18.54 2.76
CA ILE A 58 -22.27 -17.29 2.23
C ILE A 58 -23.13 -16.71 1.12
N PHE A 59 -23.54 -17.54 0.15
CA PHE A 59 -24.32 -17.09 -1.01
C PHE A 59 -25.81 -16.98 -0.72
N ALA A 60 -26.34 -17.81 0.19
CA ALA A 60 -27.74 -17.71 0.62
C ALA A 60 -28.02 -16.37 1.33
N ASP A 61 -27.03 -15.83 2.01
CA ASP A 61 -27.17 -14.62 2.81
C ASP A 61 -26.77 -13.33 2.07
N ILE A 62 -26.33 -13.39 0.82
CA ILE A 62 -25.71 -12.24 0.12
C ILE A 62 -26.64 -11.02 0.00
N ALA A 63 -27.95 -11.27 -0.10
CA ALA A 63 -28.97 -10.21 -0.17
C ALA A 63 -29.49 -9.77 1.20
N ASN A 64 -29.04 -10.40 2.29
CA ASN A 64 -29.49 -10.08 3.64
C ASN A 64 -28.53 -9.10 4.32
N PRO A 65 -28.94 -7.87 4.63
CA PRO A 65 -28.07 -6.90 5.32
C PRO A 65 -27.63 -7.36 6.72
N LEU A 66 -28.40 -8.28 7.35
CA LEU A 66 -28.06 -8.91 8.62
C LEU A 66 -27.02 -10.02 8.49
N ALA A 67 -26.60 -10.37 7.28
CA ALA A 67 -25.55 -11.36 7.02
C ALA A 67 -24.19 -11.01 7.67
N LEU A 68 -23.96 -9.73 7.99
CA LEU A 68 -22.76 -9.28 8.69
C LEU A 68 -22.77 -9.61 10.19
N LEU A 69 -23.93 -9.91 10.76
CA LEU A 69 -24.04 -10.19 12.20
C LEU A 69 -23.71 -11.65 12.51
N PRO A 70 -23.10 -11.91 13.67
CA PRO A 70 -22.88 -13.27 14.17
C PRO A 70 -24.18 -14.04 14.29
N ASP A 71 -24.20 -15.27 13.81
CA ASP A 71 -25.30 -16.22 13.98
C ASP A 71 -24.79 -17.59 14.47
N ALA A 72 -25.71 -18.53 14.68
CA ALA A 72 -25.39 -19.87 15.19
C ALA A 72 -24.50 -20.71 14.24
N ARG A 73 -24.33 -20.28 12.97
CA ARG A 73 -23.48 -20.95 11.96
C ARG A 73 -22.02 -20.49 12.00
N TRP A 74 -21.70 -19.44 12.79
CA TRP A 74 -20.34 -18.93 12.88
C TRP A 74 -19.43 -19.95 13.55
N SER A 75 -18.31 -20.27 12.90
CA SER A 75 -17.32 -21.20 13.41
C SER A 75 -15.91 -20.84 12.93
N LEU A 76 -14.90 -21.33 13.63
CA LEU A 76 -13.50 -21.18 13.25
C LEU A 76 -12.99 -22.31 12.32
N VAL A 77 -13.90 -23.16 11.82
CA VAL A 77 -13.54 -24.33 10.98
C VAL A 77 -12.76 -23.90 9.74
N ASN A 78 -13.19 -22.81 9.06
CA ASN A 78 -12.50 -22.30 7.87
C ASN A 78 -11.06 -21.89 8.17
N TYR A 79 -10.83 -21.22 9.29
CA TYR A 79 -9.47 -20.85 9.71
C TYR A 79 -8.63 -22.09 10.04
N ARG A 80 -9.18 -23.05 10.78
CA ARG A 80 -8.48 -24.31 11.05
C ARG A 80 -8.09 -25.01 9.76
N ASN A 81 -9.02 -25.14 8.82
CA ASN A 81 -8.78 -25.77 7.52
C ASN A 81 -7.70 -25.02 6.72
N VAL A 82 -7.65 -23.67 6.78
CA VAL A 82 -6.63 -22.87 6.14
C VAL A 82 -5.23 -23.20 6.69
N PHE A 83 -5.09 -23.31 8.01
CA PHE A 83 -3.80 -23.66 8.64
C PHE A 83 -3.41 -25.13 8.41
N ASP A 84 -4.39 -26.04 8.35
CA ASP A 84 -4.14 -27.48 8.13
C ASP A 84 -3.77 -27.78 6.66
N LYS A 85 -4.41 -27.06 5.71
CA LYS A 85 -4.22 -27.28 4.26
C LYS A 85 -3.08 -26.50 3.64
N SER A 86 -2.62 -25.44 4.31
CA SER A 86 -1.58 -24.54 3.77
C SER A 86 -0.60 -24.07 4.85
N ALA A 87 0.62 -23.74 4.42
CA ALA A 87 1.61 -23.12 5.27
C ALA A 87 1.41 -21.59 5.36
N VAL A 88 0.14 -21.12 5.57
CA VAL A 88 -0.22 -19.70 5.53
C VAL A 88 0.65 -18.82 6.44
N GLY A 89 1.03 -19.32 7.62
CA GLY A 89 1.92 -18.60 8.54
C GLY A 89 3.29 -18.33 7.92
N SER A 90 3.90 -19.32 7.27
CA SER A 90 5.18 -19.16 6.56
C SER A 90 5.03 -18.23 5.35
N TYR A 91 3.93 -18.31 4.61
CA TYR A 91 3.67 -17.44 3.47
C TYR A 91 3.49 -15.98 3.87
N LEU A 92 2.81 -15.72 5.02
CA LEU A 92 2.68 -14.38 5.59
C LEU A 92 4.04 -13.84 6.05
N LEU A 93 4.86 -14.65 6.69
CA LEU A 93 6.23 -14.28 7.08
C LEU A 93 7.09 -13.96 5.86
N ASN A 94 7.03 -14.79 4.81
CA ASN A 94 7.75 -14.55 3.57
C ASN A 94 7.32 -13.22 2.94
N SER A 95 6.01 -12.99 2.75
CA SER A 95 5.50 -11.74 2.17
C SER A 95 5.88 -10.52 3.01
N THR A 96 5.80 -10.63 4.33
CA THR A 96 6.19 -9.54 5.24
C THR A 96 7.69 -9.26 5.13
N THR A 97 8.52 -10.28 5.11
CA THR A 97 9.98 -10.16 4.95
C THR A 97 10.33 -9.54 3.60
N ILE A 98 9.75 -10.05 2.51
CA ILE A 98 9.94 -9.51 1.16
C ILE A 98 9.56 -8.02 1.13
N ALA A 99 8.38 -7.68 1.62
CA ALA A 99 7.90 -6.30 1.61
C ALA A 99 8.79 -5.37 2.44
N LEU A 100 9.10 -5.73 3.69
CA LEU A 100 9.89 -4.88 4.58
C LEU A 100 11.33 -4.69 4.10
N VAL A 101 11.98 -5.75 3.66
CA VAL A 101 13.37 -5.67 3.14
C VAL A 101 13.40 -4.84 1.86
N THR A 102 12.43 -5.07 0.94
CA THR A 102 12.35 -4.26 -0.29
C THR A 102 12.04 -2.80 0.01
N ILE A 103 11.20 -2.48 1.01
CA ILE A 103 10.94 -1.09 1.42
C ILE A 103 12.23 -0.43 1.90
N VAL A 104 12.93 -1.05 2.85
CA VAL A 104 14.14 -0.45 3.43
C VAL A 104 15.22 -0.26 2.36
N ALA A 105 15.54 -1.30 1.61
CA ALA A 105 16.54 -1.25 0.54
C ALA A 105 16.10 -0.31 -0.58
N GLY A 106 14.83 -0.38 -0.99
CA GLY A 106 14.27 0.42 -2.07
C GLY A 106 14.21 1.91 -1.73
N VAL A 107 13.77 2.28 -0.52
CA VAL A 107 13.80 3.68 -0.08
C VAL A 107 15.22 4.21 -0.13
N PHE A 108 16.19 3.47 0.39
CA PHE A 108 17.59 3.89 0.40
C PHE A 108 18.17 4.03 -1.01
N VAL A 109 18.05 2.99 -1.86
CA VAL A 109 18.65 2.97 -3.20
C VAL A 109 18.00 4.01 -4.11
N ASN A 110 16.66 4.07 -4.14
CA ASN A 110 15.95 4.98 -5.04
C ASN A 110 16.12 6.46 -4.62
N SER A 111 16.11 6.75 -3.30
CA SER A 111 16.35 8.12 -2.84
C SER A 111 17.81 8.54 -2.99
N ALA A 112 18.79 7.63 -2.81
CA ALA A 112 20.21 7.94 -3.05
C ALA A 112 20.46 8.27 -4.53
N LEU A 113 19.89 7.48 -5.46
CA LEU A 113 19.98 7.77 -6.89
C LEU A 113 19.29 9.10 -7.24
N ALA A 114 18.08 9.32 -6.71
CA ALA A 114 17.37 10.58 -6.90
C ALA A 114 18.15 11.80 -6.38
N PHE A 115 18.79 11.67 -5.21
CA PHE A 115 19.65 12.72 -4.65
C PHE A 115 20.84 13.01 -5.56
N ALA A 116 21.49 11.96 -6.07
CA ALA A 116 22.61 12.12 -7.00
C ALA A 116 22.20 12.86 -8.29
N ILE A 117 21.02 12.56 -8.84
CA ILE A 117 20.50 13.19 -10.05
C ILE A 117 20.04 14.64 -9.77
N ALA A 118 19.34 14.88 -8.64
CA ALA A 118 18.72 16.18 -8.35
C ALA A 118 19.69 17.21 -7.81
N LYS A 119 20.63 16.81 -6.92
CA LYS A 119 21.44 17.74 -6.11
C LYS A 119 22.95 17.67 -6.34
N LEU A 120 23.44 16.61 -6.99
CA LEU A 120 24.85 16.53 -7.36
C LEU A 120 25.05 16.96 -8.81
N GLN A 121 26.19 17.66 -9.05
CA GLN A 121 26.58 18.09 -10.40
C GLN A 121 27.57 17.09 -10.97
N TRP A 122 27.13 16.29 -11.94
CA TRP A 122 27.97 15.34 -12.66
C TRP A 122 27.52 15.18 -14.11
N ARG A 123 28.46 14.77 -14.97
CA ARG A 123 28.19 14.56 -16.40
C ARG A 123 27.32 13.32 -16.56
N GLY A 124 26.21 13.44 -17.30
CA GLY A 124 25.29 12.31 -17.57
C GLY A 124 24.04 12.25 -16.68
N ARG A 125 23.89 13.08 -15.66
CA ARG A 125 22.69 13.07 -14.77
C ARG A 125 21.37 13.17 -15.52
N HIS A 126 21.32 13.97 -16.59
CA HIS A 126 20.13 14.13 -17.43
C HIS A 126 19.84 12.87 -18.27
N GLY A 127 20.88 12.18 -18.75
CA GLY A 127 20.74 10.90 -19.44
C GLY A 127 20.21 9.80 -18.53
N VAL A 128 20.70 9.72 -17.28
CA VAL A 128 20.18 8.76 -16.30
C VAL A 128 18.74 9.08 -15.93
N LEU A 129 18.38 10.36 -15.75
CA LEU A 129 16.98 10.75 -15.53
C LEU A 129 16.09 10.34 -16.73
N ALA A 130 16.54 10.59 -17.95
CA ALA A 130 15.81 10.19 -19.17
C ALA A 130 15.61 8.67 -19.23
N LEU A 131 16.63 7.88 -18.85
CA LEU A 131 16.52 6.42 -18.74
C LEU A 131 15.50 6.00 -17.70
N VAL A 132 15.54 6.60 -16.50
CA VAL A 132 14.55 6.33 -15.45
C VAL A 132 13.12 6.62 -15.92
N LEU A 133 12.91 7.74 -16.64
CA LEU A 133 11.61 8.10 -17.20
C LEU A 133 11.16 7.12 -18.28
N ALA A 134 12.09 6.66 -19.14
CA ALA A 134 11.80 5.66 -20.15
C ALA A 134 11.38 4.31 -19.51
N LEU A 135 12.01 3.92 -18.40
CA LEU A 135 11.66 2.68 -17.70
C LEU A 135 10.26 2.72 -17.05
N LEU A 136 9.68 3.91 -16.81
CA LEU A 136 8.30 4.01 -16.31
C LEU A 136 7.25 3.50 -17.32
N ILE A 137 7.60 3.50 -18.60
CA ILE A 137 6.67 3.12 -19.67
C ILE A 137 6.69 1.61 -19.92
N VAL A 138 7.77 0.93 -19.52
CA VAL A 138 7.95 -0.51 -19.78
C VAL A 138 7.18 -1.32 -18.73
N PRO A 139 6.15 -2.10 -19.14
CA PRO A 139 5.41 -2.94 -18.20
C PRO A 139 6.28 -4.12 -17.73
N LEU A 140 6.18 -4.43 -16.43
CA LEU A 140 6.96 -5.52 -15.81
C LEU A 140 6.67 -6.88 -16.46
N GLU A 141 5.46 -7.10 -16.92
CA GLU A 141 5.00 -8.34 -17.55
C GLU A 141 5.82 -8.68 -18.79
N VAL A 142 6.22 -7.66 -19.56
CA VAL A 142 7.07 -7.84 -20.76
C VAL A 142 8.49 -8.27 -20.36
N LEU A 143 8.98 -7.77 -19.22
CA LEU A 143 10.31 -8.06 -18.71
C LEU A 143 10.38 -9.38 -17.91
N ALA A 144 9.24 -9.96 -17.53
CA ALA A 144 9.19 -11.11 -16.62
C ALA A 144 9.99 -12.31 -17.13
N ILE A 145 9.82 -12.69 -18.41
CA ILE A 145 10.53 -13.84 -19.00
C ILE A 145 12.03 -13.57 -19.14
N PRO A 146 12.50 -12.46 -19.78
CA PRO A 146 13.92 -12.15 -19.81
C PRO A 146 14.56 -12.06 -18.43
N MET A 147 13.89 -11.43 -17.48
CA MET A 147 14.38 -11.28 -16.11
C MET A 147 14.48 -12.65 -15.40
N MET A 148 13.50 -13.56 -15.60
CA MET A 148 13.55 -14.92 -15.09
C MET A 148 14.77 -15.69 -15.61
N LEU A 149 15.06 -15.58 -16.90
CA LEU A 149 16.24 -16.22 -17.49
C LEU A 149 17.55 -15.69 -16.88
N VAL A 150 17.63 -14.37 -16.65
CA VAL A 150 18.80 -13.76 -16.01
C VAL A 150 18.96 -14.29 -14.58
N VAL A 151 17.94 -14.22 -13.74
CA VAL A 151 18.05 -14.64 -12.33
C VAL A 151 18.27 -16.14 -12.16
N ALA A 152 17.83 -16.96 -13.12
CA ALA A 152 18.08 -18.40 -13.12
C ALA A 152 19.56 -18.75 -13.32
N HIS A 153 20.38 -17.84 -13.83
CA HIS A 153 21.81 -18.07 -14.11
C HIS A 153 22.74 -17.19 -13.27
N LEU A 154 22.20 -16.26 -12.46
CA LEU A 154 23.04 -15.42 -11.60
C LEU A 154 23.63 -16.23 -10.45
N PRO A 155 24.95 -16.10 -10.17
CA PRO A 155 25.56 -16.70 -8.99
C PRO A 155 25.16 -15.93 -7.72
N TRP A 156 25.11 -16.63 -6.59
CA TRP A 156 24.95 -16.02 -5.29
C TRP A 156 25.68 -16.86 -4.21
N PHE A 157 26.00 -16.22 -3.09
CA PHE A 157 26.67 -16.90 -1.99
C PHE A 157 25.62 -17.40 -0.99
N ASP A 158 25.50 -18.73 -0.88
CA ASP A 158 24.65 -19.37 0.13
C ASP A 158 25.42 -19.42 1.46
N ALA A 159 25.12 -18.44 2.33
CA ALA A 159 25.78 -18.33 3.63
C ALA A 159 25.52 -19.54 4.56
N ALA A 160 24.39 -20.23 4.39
CA ALA A 160 24.07 -21.41 5.19
C ALA A 160 24.92 -22.63 4.80
N ARG A 161 25.29 -22.71 3.52
CA ARG A 161 26.14 -23.80 2.96
C ARG A 161 27.60 -23.40 2.81
N GLY A 162 27.92 -22.10 2.88
CA GLY A 162 29.28 -21.59 2.69
C GLY A 162 29.80 -21.70 1.27
N VAL A 163 28.95 -21.83 0.25
CA VAL A 163 29.32 -22.05 -1.15
C VAL A 163 28.62 -21.11 -2.11
N PHE A 164 29.23 -20.85 -3.27
CA PHE A 164 28.56 -20.18 -4.37
C PHE A 164 27.64 -21.17 -5.09
N VAL A 165 26.40 -20.77 -5.28
CA VAL A 165 25.36 -21.51 -6.00
C VAL A 165 24.94 -20.67 -7.23
N VAL A 166 24.59 -21.33 -8.31
CA VAL A 166 24.04 -20.69 -9.51
C VAL A 166 22.52 -20.82 -9.49
N GLY A 167 21.84 -19.71 -9.80
CA GLY A 167 20.39 -19.61 -9.83
C GLY A 167 19.80 -19.09 -8.53
N TRP A 168 18.86 -18.13 -8.69
CA TRP A 168 18.15 -17.49 -7.57
C TRP A 168 16.75 -18.05 -7.36
N LEU A 169 16.33 -19.02 -8.19
CA LEU A 169 15.00 -19.60 -8.09
C LEU A 169 14.77 -20.23 -6.70
N ASP A 170 13.53 -20.24 -6.25
CA ASP A 170 13.11 -20.75 -4.94
C ASP A 170 13.74 -20.07 -3.72
N THR A 171 14.12 -18.79 -3.85
CA THR A 171 14.74 -18.04 -2.76
C THR A 171 13.99 -16.74 -2.48
N LEU A 172 14.14 -16.17 -1.26
CA LEU A 172 13.58 -14.87 -0.94
C LEU A 172 14.26 -13.73 -1.72
N HIS A 173 15.56 -13.85 -2.00
CA HIS A 173 16.27 -12.78 -2.68
C HIS A 173 15.84 -12.60 -4.14
N VAL A 174 15.36 -13.66 -4.84
CA VAL A 174 14.75 -13.48 -6.17
C VAL A 174 13.47 -12.63 -6.13
N GLN A 175 12.78 -12.62 -4.99
CA GLN A 175 11.61 -11.81 -4.77
C GLN A 175 11.92 -10.37 -4.35
N ILE A 176 13.14 -10.09 -3.88
CA ILE A 176 13.55 -8.81 -3.30
C ILE A 176 14.43 -8.01 -4.27
N VAL A 177 15.56 -8.59 -4.66
CA VAL A 177 16.65 -7.86 -5.34
C VAL A 177 16.22 -7.20 -6.65
N PRO A 178 15.46 -7.84 -7.55
CA PRO A 178 15.01 -7.24 -8.79
C PRO A 178 14.09 -6.03 -8.61
N PHE A 179 13.45 -5.89 -7.44
CA PHE A 179 12.44 -4.86 -7.15
C PHE A 179 12.93 -3.75 -6.24
N VAL A 180 14.18 -3.81 -5.77
CA VAL A 180 14.80 -2.76 -4.95
C VAL A 180 14.90 -1.46 -5.72
N ALA A 181 15.37 -1.51 -6.98
CA ALA A 181 15.40 -0.35 -7.86
C ALA A 181 14.04 -0.19 -8.55
N ASN A 182 13.37 0.93 -8.30
CA ASN A 182 12.04 1.23 -8.85
C ASN A 182 12.02 2.63 -9.47
N ALA A 183 11.82 2.69 -10.78
CA ALA A 183 11.86 3.93 -11.55
C ALA A 183 10.85 4.98 -11.04
N PHE A 184 9.64 4.54 -10.61
CA PHE A 184 8.63 5.44 -10.07
C PHE A 184 9.09 6.05 -8.75
N CYS A 185 9.69 5.26 -7.84
CA CYS A 185 10.22 5.76 -6.58
C CYS A 185 11.40 6.72 -6.79
N VAL A 186 12.29 6.44 -7.75
CA VAL A 186 13.38 7.37 -8.13
C VAL A 186 12.79 8.70 -8.61
N PHE A 187 11.80 8.66 -9.49
CA PHE A 187 11.13 9.86 -9.99
C PHE A 187 10.44 10.63 -8.85
N LEU A 188 9.71 9.94 -7.98
CA LEU A 188 9.03 10.53 -6.82
C LEU A 188 10.01 11.29 -5.91
N PHE A 189 11.12 10.65 -5.55
CA PHE A 189 12.18 11.30 -4.74
C PHE A 189 12.86 12.43 -5.50
N HIS A 190 13.12 12.26 -6.80
CA HIS A 190 13.73 13.30 -7.62
C HIS A 190 12.89 14.58 -7.62
N GLN A 191 11.58 14.50 -7.77
CA GLN A 191 10.69 15.67 -7.71
C GLN A 191 10.74 16.31 -6.34
N ALA A 192 10.58 15.53 -5.27
CA ALA A 192 10.62 16.05 -3.91
C ALA A 192 11.97 16.72 -3.56
N PHE A 193 13.07 16.17 -4.02
CA PHE A 193 14.40 16.75 -3.77
C PHE A 193 14.64 18.02 -4.60
N LYS A 194 14.11 18.06 -5.83
CA LYS A 194 14.22 19.25 -6.69
C LYS A 194 13.50 20.45 -6.08
N ASP A 195 12.38 20.23 -5.35
CA ASP A 195 11.61 21.29 -4.71
C ASP A 195 12.27 21.86 -3.43
N LEU A 196 13.32 21.21 -2.92
CA LEU A 196 14.07 21.73 -1.78
C LEU A 196 14.96 22.90 -2.19
N PRO A 197 14.98 24.02 -1.42
CA PRO A 197 15.87 25.16 -1.67
C PRO A 197 17.33 24.74 -1.70
N ASP A 198 18.08 25.20 -2.71
CA ASP A 198 19.51 24.87 -2.86
C ASP A 198 20.36 25.56 -1.78
N GLU A 199 19.89 26.68 -1.22
CA GLU A 199 20.52 27.40 -0.14
C GLU A 199 20.79 26.55 1.11
N LEU A 200 19.88 25.60 1.40
CA LEU A 200 20.07 24.65 2.52
C LEU A 200 21.26 23.72 2.28
N ILE A 201 21.49 23.34 1.04
CA ILE A 201 22.59 22.44 0.66
C ILE A 201 23.91 23.21 0.60
N GLU A 202 23.86 24.45 0.09
CA GLU A 202 25.03 25.34 0.04
C GLU A 202 25.53 25.73 1.43
N ALA A 203 24.58 26.08 2.33
CA ALA A 203 24.93 26.36 3.74
C ALA A 203 25.61 25.16 4.40
N ALA A 204 25.04 23.94 4.23
CA ALA A 204 25.65 22.75 4.79
C ALA A 204 27.04 22.44 4.21
N ARG A 205 27.26 22.75 2.92
CA ARG A 205 28.61 22.62 2.31
C ARG A 205 29.61 23.65 2.88
N MET A 206 29.16 24.87 3.14
CA MET A 206 29.99 25.88 3.80
C MET A 206 30.39 25.45 5.21
N ASP A 207 29.52 24.72 5.93
CA ASP A 207 29.80 24.10 7.22
C ASP A 207 30.67 22.82 7.11
N GLY A 208 31.14 22.46 5.90
CA GLY A 208 32.03 21.31 5.66
C GLY A 208 31.31 19.97 5.54
N ALA A 209 29.98 19.94 5.43
CA ALA A 209 29.25 18.69 5.31
C ALA A 209 29.47 18.02 3.93
N GLY A 210 29.88 16.75 3.94
CA GLY A 210 29.98 15.93 2.73
C GLY A 210 28.61 15.52 2.17
N ALA A 211 28.56 15.10 0.91
CA ALA A 211 27.33 14.75 0.20
C ALA A 211 26.47 13.70 0.94
N MET A 212 27.08 12.67 1.52
CA MET A 212 26.35 11.63 2.28
C MET A 212 25.73 12.20 3.57
N THR A 213 26.42 13.13 4.25
CA THR A 213 25.90 13.81 5.45
C THR A 213 24.70 14.68 5.08
N ILE A 214 24.79 15.45 3.99
CA ILE A 214 23.70 16.27 3.47
C ILE A 214 22.50 15.39 3.12
N TYR A 215 22.72 14.29 2.40
CA TYR A 215 21.68 13.36 2.02
C TYR A 215 20.96 12.78 3.24
N LEU A 216 21.70 12.17 4.18
CA LEU A 216 21.11 11.42 5.30
C LEU A 216 20.56 12.32 6.41
N ARG A 217 21.20 13.48 6.69
CA ARG A 217 20.85 14.34 7.83
C ARG A 217 19.96 15.52 7.46
N ILE A 218 19.92 15.92 6.20
CA ILE A 218 19.17 17.10 5.76
C ILE A 218 18.09 16.70 4.77
N VAL A 219 18.45 16.20 3.59
CA VAL A 219 17.53 16.02 2.47
C VAL A 219 16.49 14.92 2.77
N LEU A 220 16.93 13.73 3.17
CA LEU A 220 16.03 12.61 3.44
C LEU A 220 15.07 12.87 4.61
N PRO A 221 15.50 13.46 5.75
CA PRO A 221 14.59 13.81 6.83
C PRO A 221 13.58 14.91 6.48
N LEU A 222 13.92 15.87 5.62
CA LEU A 222 12.99 16.89 5.15
C LEU A 222 11.90 16.30 4.26
N CYS A 223 12.17 15.19 3.55
CA CYS A 223 11.24 14.52 2.65
C CYS A 223 10.55 13.29 3.28
N LYS A 224 10.34 13.27 4.60
CA LYS A 224 9.60 12.17 5.29
C LYS A 224 8.26 11.80 4.66
N PRO A 225 7.42 12.74 4.18
CA PRO A 225 6.18 12.39 3.49
C PRO A 225 6.44 11.57 2.21
N THR A 226 7.46 11.95 1.44
CA THR A 226 7.85 11.22 0.22
C THR A 226 8.38 9.82 0.54
N VAL A 227 9.15 9.68 1.63
CA VAL A 227 9.59 8.37 2.15
C VAL A 227 8.38 7.49 2.49
N ALA A 228 7.38 8.04 3.17
CA ALA A 228 6.15 7.31 3.50
C ALA A 228 5.38 6.88 2.23
N THR A 229 5.26 7.78 1.24
CA THR A 229 4.61 7.47 -0.04
C THR A 229 5.37 6.37 -0.79
N ALA A 230 6.69 6.46 -0.89
CA ALA A 230 7.52 5.43 -1.52
C ALA A 230 7.38 4.07 -0.80
N ALA A 231 7.35 4.07 0.54
CA ALA A 231 7.15 2.85 1.34
C ALA A 231 5.77 2.21 1.05
N ILE A 232 4.70 3.01 0.92
CA ILE A 232 3.36 2.51 0.56
C ILE A 232 3.38 1.89 -0.83
N VAL A 233 3.96 2.56 -1.81
CA VAL A 233 4.02 2.08 -3.19
C VAL A 233 4.78 0.76 -3.27
N ILE A 234 5.95 0.67 -2.64
CA ILE A 234 6.76 -0.56 -2.62
C ILE A 234 6.01 -1.66 -1.87
N PHE A 235 5.41 -1.37 -0.71
CA PHE A 235 4.63 -2.34 0.05
C PHE A 235 3.52 -2.95 -0.80
N LEU A 236 2.67 -2.12 -1.41
CA LEU A 236 1.54 -2.58 -2.21
C LEU A 236 2.01 -3.38 -3.44
N ALA A 237 3.09 -2.95 -4.09
CA ALA A 237 3.66 -3.68 -5.22
C ALA A 237 4.15 -5.08 -4.80
N MET A 238 4.88 -5.19 -3.68
CA MET A 238 5.42 -6.48 -3.21
C MET A 238 4.34 -7.36 -2.61
N TRP A 239 3.39 -6.79 -1.87
CA TRP A 239 2.31 -7.55 -1.24
C TRP A 239 1.36 -8.19 -2.24
N ASN A 240 1.01 -7.47 -3.31
CA ASN A 240 0.08 -7.95 -4.35
C ASN A 240 0.78 -8.72 -5.47
N GLN A 241 2.09 -8.92 -5.41
CA GLN A 241 2.83 -9.59 -6.47
C GLN A 241 2.42 -11.06 -6.56
N TYR A 242 2.02 -11.46 -7.77
CA TYR A 242 1.55 -12.81 -8.08
C TYR A 242 2.33 -13.47 -9.21
N LEU A 243 2.43 -12.81 -10.38
CA LEU A 243 3.02 -13.37 -11.59
C LEU A 243 4.48 -13.80 -11.37
N TRP A 244 5.29 -12.90 -10.83
CA TRP A 244 6.72 -13.15 -10.61
C TRP A 244 6.99 -14.33 -9.64
N PRO A 245 6.36 -14.38 -8.45
CA PRO A 245 6.51 -15.53 -7.57
C PRO A 245 6.05 -16.86 -8.17
N VAL A 246 4.96 -16.87 -8.95
CA VAL A 246 4.49 -18.09 -9.63
C VAL A 246 5.52 -18.61 -10.60
N MET A 247 6.26 -17.73 -11.28
CA MET A 247 7.32 -18.12 -12.23
C MET A 247 8.62 -18.55 -11.55
N THR A 248 8.96 -17.96 -10.39
CA THR A 248 10.29 -18.08 -9.78
C THR A 248 10.34 -18.92 -8.51
N VAL A 249 9.19 -19.23 -7.89
CA VAL A 249 9.09 -20.00 -6.65
C VAL A 249 8.17 -21.20 -6.84
N GLN A 250 8.74 -22.39 -6.90
CA GLN A 250 8.02 -23.64 -7.07
C GLN A 250 7.83 -24.39 -5.75
N THR A 251 8.76 -24.23 -4.80
CA THR A 251 8.70 -24.85 -3.47
C THR A 251 7.92 -23.98 -2.46
N GLY A 252 7.51 -24.58 -1.33
CA GLY A 252 6.80 -23.84 -0.27
C GLY A 252 7.70 -22.87 0.53
N GLY A 253 9.03 -23.04 0.49
CA GLY A 253 9.94 -22.33 1.40
C GLY A 253 10.01 -20.82 1.20
N ALA A 254 9.98 -20.33 -0.03
CA ALA A 254 10.00 -18.90 -0.37
C ALA A 254 8.67 -18.37 -0.91
N ARG A 255 7.60 -19.17 -0.82
CA ARG A 255 6.30 -18.82 -1.39
C ARG A 255 5.66 -17.66 -0.67
N PRO A 256 5.24 -16.58 -1.37
CA PRO A 256 4.50 -15.48 -0.78
C PRO A 256 3.00 -15.78 -0.67
N VAL A 257 2.32 -14.99 0.14
CA VAL A 257 0.93 -15.21 0.54
C VAL A 257 -0.06 -15.19 -0.62
N MET A 258 0.13 -14.34 -1.63
CA MET A 258 -0.78 -14.25 -2.78
C MET A 258 -0.75 -15.52 -3.64
N VAL A 259 0.39 -16.18 -3.76
CA VAL A 259 0.50 -17.47 -4.45
C VAL A 259 -0.14 -18.59 -3.63
N GLY A 260 -0.04 -18.52 -2.29
CA GLY A 260 -0.67 -19.49 -1.40
C GLY A 260 -2.21 -19.50 -1.50
N LEU A 261 -2.83 -18.36 -1.77
CA LEU A 261 -4.28 -18.24 -1.95
C LEU A 261 -4.80 -19.13 -3.08
N GLN A 262 -4.02 -19.33 -4.14
CA GLN A 262 -4.42 -20.15 -5.30
C GLN A 262 -4.75 -21.60 -4.94
N GLN A 263 -4.19 -22.11 -3.85
CA GLN A 263 -4.43 -23.50 -3.40
C GLN A 263 -5.90 -23.78 -3.05
N PHE A 264 -6.68 -22.73 -2.73
CA PHE A 264 -8.09 -22.83 -2.34
C PHE A 264 -9.04 -22.68 -3.52
N PHE A 265 -8.54 -22.37 -4.72
CA PHE A 265 -9.30 -22.36 -5.96
C PHE A 265 -9.13 -23.71 -6.68
N GLY A 266 -10.23 -24.43 -6.90
CA GLY A 266 -10.23 -25.74 -7.53
C GLY A 266 -11.57 -26.07 -8.19
N ARG A 267 -11.84 -27.37 -8.43
CA ARG A 267 -13.11 -27.82 -9.02
C ARG A 267 -14.33 -27.45 -8.16
N THR A 268 -14.15 -27.45 -6.84
CA THR A 268 -15.16 -26.97 -5.87
C THR A 268 -14.46 -25.92 -5.01
N ASN A 269 -14.79 -24.65 -5.25
CA ASN A 269 -14.21 -23.56 -4.47
C ASN A 269 -14.73 -23.61 -3.03
N GLN A 270 -13.82 -23.66 -2.09
CA GLN A 270 -14.14 -23.61 -0.65
C GLN A 270 -14.24 -22.15 -0.21
N TRP A 271 -15.37 -21.50 -0.53
CA TRP A 271 -15.54 -20.07 -0.33
C TRP A 271 -15.29 -19.59 1.10
N GLY A 272 -15.69 -20.38 2.11
CA GLY A 272 -15.41 -20.05 3.50
C GLY A 272 -13.91 -19.99 3.81
N GLU A 273 -13.14 -20.95 3.28
CA GLU A 273 -11.69 -21.00 3.44
C GLU A 273 -11.00 -19.87 2.64
N ILE A 274 -11.49 -19.57 1.42
CA ILE A 274 -11.02 -18.43 0.63
C ILE A 274 -11.22 -17.11 1.39
N MET A 275 -12.41 -16.91 1.99
CA MET A 275 -12.69 -15.71 2.78
C MET A 275 -11.85 -15.62 4.05
N ALA A 276 -11.61 -16.76 4.73
CA ALA A 276 -10.74 -16.83 5.89
C ALA A 276 -9.28 -16.50 5.52
N TYR A 277 -8.77 -17.07 4.42
CA TYR A 277 -7.43 -16.77 3.92
C TYR A 277 -7.31 -15.29 3.50
N ALA A 278 -8.29 -14.76 2.74
CA ALA A 278 -8.33 -13.36 2.34
C ALA A 278 -8.36 -12.41 3.54
N THR A 279 -9.08 -12.77 4.61
CA THR A 279 -9.07 -12.02 5.87
C THR A 279 -7.68 -11.99 6.48
N LEU A 280 -6.99 -13.14 6.58
CA LEU A 280 -5.63 -13.23 7.12
C LEU A 280 -4.64 -12.37 6.35
N ILE A 281 -4.70 -12.36 5.02
CA ILE A 281 -3.79 -11.54 4.20
C ILE A 281 -4.11 -10.04 4.22
N THR A 282 -5.34 -9.68 4.58
CA THR A 282 -5.75 -8.27 4.71
C THR A 282 -5.25 -7.64 6.01
N LEU A 283 -5.10 -8.42 7.08
CA LEU A 283 -4.67 -7.89 8.38
C LEU A 283 -3.30 -7.17 8.35
N PRO A 284 -2.23 -7.71 7.75
CA PRO A 284 -0.96 -6.99 7.63
C PRO A 284 -1.07 -5.70 6.79
N VAL A 285 -1.92 -5.68 5.76
CA VAL A 285 -2.16 -4.49 4.94
C VAL A 285 -2.79 -3.39 5.78
N LEU A 286 -3.83 -3.73 6.57
CA LEU A 286 -4.47 -2.80 7.49
C LEU A 286 -3.48 -2.30 8.56
N ALA A 287 -2.70 -3.20 9.16
CA ALA A 287 -1.70 -2.84 10.16
C ALA A 287 -0.65 -1.87 9.58
N PHE A 288 -0.14 -2.15 8.39
CA PHE A 288 0.82 -1.29 7.70
C PHE A 288 0.21 0.10 7.40
N PHE A 289 -1.03 0.14 6.91
CA PHE A 289 -1.73 1.40 6.64
C PHE A 289 -1.92 2.22 7.92
N LEU A 290 -2.36 1.60 9.03
CA LEU A 290 -2.55 2.28 10.32
C LEU A 290 -1.26 2.89 10.87
N VAL A 291 -0.11 2.25 10.64
CA VAL A 291 1.20 2.78 11.04
C VAL A 291 1.59 3.99 10.19
N ILE A 292 1.37 3.94 8.88
CA ILE A 292 1.88 4.94 7.93
C ILE A 292 0.94 6.14 7.76
N GLN A 293 -0.38 5.99 7.94
CA GLN A 293 -1.40 7.04 7.70
C GLN A 293 -1.08 8.38 8.36
N LYS A 294 -0.52 8.38 9.57
CA LYS A 294 -0.15 9.61 10.30
C LYS A 294 0.91 10.47 9.58
N HIS A 295 1.74 9.86 8.75
CA HIS A 295 2.77 10.56 7.98
C HIS A 295 2.23 11.10 6.67
N PHE A 296 1.20 10.46 6.12
CA PHE A 296 0.55 10.85 4.87
C PHE A 296 -0.43 12.03 5.06
N VAL A 297 -1.29 11.98 6.08
CA VAL A 297 -2.31 13.02 6.33
C VAL A 297 -1.68 14.40 6.55
N ARG A 298 -0.52 14.48 7.22
CA ARG A 298 0.16 15.74 7.47
C ARG A 298 0.67 16.43 6.20
N SER A 299 0.98 15.70 5.13
CA SER A 299 1.48 16.27 3.88
C SER A 299 0.35 16.85 3.02
N VAL A 300 -0.82 16.24 3.02
CA VAL A 300 -1.99 16.70 2.26
C VAL A 300 -2.57 17.97 2.86
N VAL A 301 -2.63 18.07 4.18
CA VAL A 301 -3.13 19.28 4.87
C VAL A 301 -2.15 20.46 4.72
N GLY A 302 -0.83 20.19 4.71
CA GLY A 302 0.18 21.24 4.53
C GLY A 302 0.23 21.86 3.13
N SER A 303 -0.16 21.12 2.09
CA SER A 303 -0.22 21.62 0.71
C SER A 303 -1.52 22.39 0.39
N GLY A 304 -2.59 22.14 1.16
CA GLY A 304 -3.90 22.80 0.97
C GLY A 304 -4.03 24.23 1.58
N ILE A 305 -3.03 24.71 2.32
CA ILE A 305 -3.08 26.02 3.00
C ILE A 305 -2.26 27.09 2.24
N LYS A 306 -1.70 26.79 1.09
CA LYS A 306 -1.08 27.76 0.18
C LYS A 306 -2.09 28.20 -0.90
N GLY A 307 -3.15 28.82 -0.50
CA GLY A 307 -4.11 29.52 -1.32
C GLY A 307 -4.47 30.83 -0.65
#